data_4d7dc6a3429f62d327d976e22e6773ac
#
_entry.id   4d7dc6a3429f62d327d976e22e6773ac
#
_cell.length_a   1.000
_cell.length_b   1.000
_cell.length_c   1.000
_cell.angle_alpha   90.00
_cell.angle_beta   90.00
_cell.angle_gamma   90.00
#
_symmetry.space_group_name_H-M   'P 1'
#
loop_
_entity.id
_entity.type
_entity.pdbx_description
1 polymer ?
#
loop_
_entity_poly.entity_id
_entity_poly.type
_entity_poly.pdbx_seq_one_letter_code
_entity_poly.pdbx_strand_id
1 'polypeptide(L)'
;MRFFVVILCLSFVSVGWSASKPNVLFIAIDDLAPALRCYGDLIAKTPHIDRLAASGVRFDRAYNQLPLCNPTRASVMTGLRPDTIKVYDLDRHFRDEVPKAVTLSQTFMRNGWWAGRVGKIYHYNVPASIGTDGFDDPPSWKQTVNPKGRDKTDEHLIFNAEPHRKISGALSWLAAEGTDEEQTDGMIATEAIKLMAVKRNDKEPFFLGVGFFRPHTPYVAPKKYFAMYPLKDMRLPYAPKGDRDDIPTAAFAHNNPVPHYSLDALTCRKALQAYYATLSFVDAQVGRLMAALERLDLADNTIVVLWSDHGYHLGEHNGLWQKRTLFEQSARTPLIIRAPNAKGNGTACARIVEFVDIYPTLTDLAGLKNPKGPIALEGRSLKPLLKNPLAEWNGTAITQVLRPADKRLPKPVMGRSIRTVRWRYTDWAEGKSGVELYDHAADPMEFNNLALKPDPEAKAVMQRLRKLLEQKASGKVPTTPFNPKRL
;
A
#
# COMPACT_ATOMS: atom_id res chain seq x y z
N MET A 1 37.21 52.74 53.02
CA MET A 1 36.36 52.59 51.84
C MET A 1 36.18 51.11 51.57
N ARG A 2 34.99 50.58 51.86
CA ARG A 2 34.65 49.15 51.58
C ARG A 2 33.74 49.15 50.32
N PHE A 3 34.25 48.55 49.22
CA PHE A 3 33.48 48.36 48.00
C PHE A 3 32.58 47.09 48.16
N PHE A 4 31.26 47.28 48.09
CA PHE A 4 30.30 46.19 47.93
C PHE A 4 30.16 45.82 46.46
N VAL A 5 30.56 44.64 46.08
CA VAL A 5 30.29 44.08 44.76
C VAL A 5 28.93 43.38 44.83
N VAL A 6 27.93 43.95 44.11
CA VAL A 6 26.63 43.31 43.95
C VAL A 6 26.71 42.37 42.72
N ILE A 7 26.71 41.06 42.98
CA ILE A 7 26.61 40.07 41.91
C ILE A 7 25.14 39.90 41.54
N LEU A 8 24.77 40.35 40.35
CA LEU A 8 23.45 40.22 39.79
C LEU A 8 23.34 38.82 39.15
N CYS A 9 22.73 37.85 39.84
CA CYS A 9 22.42 36.51 39.26
C CYS A 9 21.28 36.66 38.24
N LEU A 10 21.60 36.67 36.96
CA LEU A 10 20.64 36.50 35.88
C LEU A 10 20.20 35.03 35.76
N SER A 11 19.04 34.76 36.30
CA SER A 11 18.39 33.45 36.14
C SER A 11 17.88 33.32 34.67
N PHE A 12 18.61 32.61 33.83
CA PHE A 12 18.09 32.18 32.55
C PHE A 12 16.95 31.18 32.77
N VAL A 13 15.73 31.64 32.70
CA VAL A 13 14.56 30.74 32.54
C VAL A 13 14.66 30.13 31.14
N SER A 14 15.16 28.93 31.06
CA SER A 14 15.05 28.13 29.83
C SER A 14 13.59 27.80 29.63
N VAL A 15 12.91 28.57 28.78
CA VAL A 15 11.61 28.20 28.22
C VAL A 15 11.86 26.95 27.39
N GLY A 16 11.66 25.82 28.00
CA GLY A 16 11.66 24.54 27.29
C GLY A 16 10.52 24.60 26.27
N TRP A 17 10.85 24.81 25.00
CA TRP A 17 9.91 24.57 23.91
C TRP A 17 9.60 23.09 23.95
N SER A 18 8.42 22.73 24.50
CA SER A 18 7.84 21.43 24.27
C SER A 18 7.69 21.29 22.76
N ALA A 19 8.41 20.36 22.16
CA ALA A 19 8.27 20.07 20.74
C ALA A 19 6.77 19.86 20.45
N SER A 20 6.21 20.64 19.53
CA SER A 20 4.79 20.53 19.17
C SER A 20 4.51 19.12 18.65
N LYS A 21 3.40 18.54 19.10
CA LYS A 21 2.95 17.24 18.61
C LYS A 21 2.80 17.28 17.08
N PRO A 22 3.47 16.42 16.30
CA PRO A 22 3.37 16.47 14.85
C PRO A 22 1.99 16.01 14.37
N ASN A 23 1.48 16.64 13.34
CA ASN A 23 0.33 16.11 12.60
C ASN A 23 0.75 14.88 11.79
N VAL A 24 -0.23 14.06 11.42
CA VAL A 24 -0.04 12.94 10.50
C VAL A 24 -1.02 13.07 9.33
N LEU A 25 -0.50 13.15 8.11
CA LEU A 25 -1.25 13.00 6.87
C LEU A 25 -0.95 11.62 6.30
N PHE A 26 -1.94 10.73 6.38
CA PHE A 26 -1.81 9.31 6.04
C PHE A 26 -2.54 9.01 4.75
N ILE A 27 -1.81 9.04 3.61
CA ILE A 27 -2.35 8.93 2.26
C ILE A 27 -2.27 7.46 1.80
N ALA A 28 -3.43 6.84 1.64
CA ALA A 28 -3.58 5.48 1.09
C ALA A 28 -4.08 5.56 -0.36
N ILE A 29 -3.41 4.89 -1.29
CA ILE A 29 -3.80 4.81 -2.70
C ILE A 29 -4.11 3.35 -3.04
N ASP A 30 -5.28 3.07 -3.60
CA ASP A 30 -5.78 1.72 -3.85
C ASP A 30 -5.23 1.15 -5.17
N ASP A 31 -4.68 -0.07 -5.16
CA ASP A 31 -4.13 -0.74 -6.34
C ASP A 31 -2.95 0.00 -7.04
N LEU A 32 -2.17 0.78 -6.31
CA LEU A 32 -1.05 1.52 -6.89
C LEU A 32 0.18 0.62 -7.05
N ALA A 33 0.48 0.24 -8.29
CA ALA A 33 1.75 -0.40 -8.64
C ALA A 33 2.96 0.53 -8.37
N PRO A 34 4.17 0.02 -8.19
CA PRO A 34 5.38 0.84 -8.19
C PRO A 34 5.72 1.41 -9.59
N ALA A 35 4.69 1.59 -10.44
CA ALA A 35 4.74 2.21 -11.77
C ALA A 35 4.69 3.75 -11.64
N LEU A 36 5.63 4.31 -10.87
CA LEU A 36 5.79 5.75 -10.63
C LEU A 36 7.13 6.21 -11.19
N ARG A 37 7.22 7.47 -11.63
CA ARG A 37 8.47 8.00 -12.17
C ARG A 37 9.61 7.92 -11.15
N CYS A 38 9.36 8.26 -9.89
CA CYS A 38 10.34 8.14 -8.82
C CYS A 38 10.76 6.69 -8.50
N TYR A 39 9.98 5.67 -8.90
CA TYR A 39 10.34 4.24 -8.81
C TYR A 39 10.92 3.69 -10.11
N GLY A 40 11.19 4.55 -11.11
CA GLY A 40 11.88 4.18 -12.36
C GLY A 40 10.98 3.93 -13.56
N ASP A 41 9.66 4.09 -13.44
CA ASP A 41 8.76 3.98 -14.58
C ASP A 41 8.96 5.19 -15.53
N LEU A 42 9.22 4.89 -16.82
CA LEU A 42 9.50 5.93 -17.81
C LEU A 42 8.24 6.52 -18.45
N ILE A 43 7.11 5.85 -18.33
CA ILE A 43 5.83 6.24 -18.92
C ILE A 43 5.04 7.14 -17.95
N ALA A 44 5.07 6.81 -16.66
CA ALA A 44 4.31 7.49 -15.63
C ALA A 44 4.62 9.00 -15.55
N LYS A 45 3.56 9.79 -15.47
CA LYS A 45 3.61 11.25 -15.27
C LYS A 45 3.07 11.58 -13.89
N THR A 46 3.97 11.56 -12.90
CA THR A 46 3.64 11.65 -11.47
C THR A 46 4.46 12.73 -10.75
N PRO A 47 4.46 14.00 -11.24
CA PRO A 47 5.35 15.04 -10.74
C PRO A 47 5.13 15.42 -9.27
N HIS A 48 3.93 15.20 -8.72
CA HIS A 48 3.63 15.55 -7.34
C HIS A 48 4.10 14.46 -6.36
N ILE A 49 3.87 13.19 -6.69
CA ILE A 49 4.41 12.05 -5.91
C ILE A 49 5.94 12.04 -6.00
N ASP A 50 6.52 12.35 -7.16
CA ASP A 50 7.96 12.47 -7.35
C ASP A 50 8.56 13.57 -6.45
N ARG A 51 7.86 14.71 -6.32
CA ARG A 51 8.25 15.81 -5.43
C ARG A 51 8.16 15.41 -3.95
N LEU A 52 7.12 14.64 -3.57
CA LEU A 52 7.02 14.08 -2.24
C LEU A 52 8.18 13.11 -1.97
N ALA A 53 8.53 12.24 -2.92
CA ALA A 53 9.67 11.35 -2.83
C ALA A 53 11.01 12.10 -2.69
N ALA A 54 11.17 13.23 -3.40
CA ALA A 54 12.34 14.09 -3.31
C ALA A 54 12.42 14.88 -1.99
N SER A 55 11.36 14.94 -1.20
CA SER A 55 11.30 15.61 0.10
C SER A 55 11.10 14.67 1.29
N GLY A 56 11.00 13.36 1.05
CA GLY A 56 10.85 12.31 2.05
C GLY A 56 11.85 11.17 1.83
N VAL A 57 11.73 10.09 2.58
CA VAL A 57 12.44 8.83 2.30
C VAL A 57 11.54 7.94 1.46
N ARG A 58 11.99 7.60 0.25
CA ARG A 58 11.36 6.61 -0.61
C ARG A 58 11.91 5.22 -0.29
N PHE A 59 11.06 4.28 0.07
CA PHE A 59 11.43 2.89 0.29
C PHE A 59 11.29 2.09 -0.99
N ASP A 60 12.41 1.69 -1.59
CA ASP A 60 12.43 0.96 -2.87
C ASP A 60 11.93 -0.48 -2.75
N ARG A 61 11.97 -1.05 -1.54
CA ARG A 61 11.66 -2.47 -1.24
C ARG A 61 10.75 -2.58 -0.01
N ALA A 62 9.56 -2.01 -0.11
CA ALA A 62 8.49 -2.14 0.88
C ALA A 62 7.48 -3.21 0.43
N TYR A 63 7.09 -4.09 1.34
CA TYR A 63 6.25 -5.26 1.03
C TYR A 63 5.00 -5.31 1.90
N ASN A 64 3.87 -5.60 1.26
CA ASN A 64 2.62 -5.88 1.94
C ASN A 64 2.62 -7.30 2.54
N GLN A 65 1.74 -7.55 3.51
CA GLN A 65 1.61 -8.85 4.15
C GLN A 65 0.72 -9.83 3.39
N LEU A 66 -0.22 -9.30 2.60
CA LEU A 66 -1.09 -10.09 1.72
C LEU A 66 -1.61 -9.17 0.61
N PRO A 67 -1.34 -9.47 -0.68
CA PRO A 67 -1.66 -8.57 -1.80
C PRO A 67 -3.16 -8.55 -2.12
N LEU A 68 -3.95 -8.02 -1.17
CA LEU A 68 -5.38 -7.85 -1.24
C LEU A 68 -5.80 -6.73 -0.26
N CYS A 69 -6.75 -5.89 -0.67
CA CYS A 69 -7.07 -4.65 0.02
C CYS A 69 -7.40 -4.84 1.52
N ASN A 70 -8.39 -5.69 1.87
CA ASN A 70 -8.82 -5.85 3.27
C ASN A 70 -7.69 -6.37 4.18
N PRO A 71 -7.01 -7.48 3.87
CA PRO A 71 -5.95 -8.01 4.74
C PRO A 71 -4.80 -7.02 4.96
N THR A 72 -4.32 -6.37 3.89
CA THR A 72 -3.22 -5.40 4.04
C THR A 72 -3.65 -4.20 4.86
N ARG A 73 -4.81 -3.61 4.57
CA ARG A 73 -5.31 -2.44 5.29
C ARG A 73 -5.54 -2.74 6.76
N ALA A 74 -6.12 -3.90 7.07
CA ALA A 74 -6.26 -4.39 8.44
C ALA A 74 -4.89 -4.58 9.12
N SER A 75 -3.90 -5.18 8.42
CA SER A 75 -2.54 -5.35 8.95
C SER A 75 -1.85 -4.02 9.25
N VAL A 76 -1.94 -3.04 8.34
CA VAL A 76 -1.35 -1.70 8.55
C VAL A 76 -2.00 -0.99 9.73
N MET A 77 -3.33 -1.02 9.82
CA MET A 77 -4.06 -0.31 10.87
C MET A 77 -3.95 -0.97 12.24
N THR A 78 -3.70 -2.28 12.31
CA THR A 78 -3.53 -3.00 13.59
C THR A 78 -2.07 -3.22 13.96
N GLY A 79 -1.13 -3.14 13.00
CA GLY A 79 0.28 -3.51 13.18
C GLY A 79 0.46 -5.03 13.34
N LEU A 80 -0.52 -5.85 12.91
CA LEU A 80 -0.57 -7.30 13.07
C LEU A 80 -0.63 -8.00 11.72
N ARG A 81 -0.03 -9.18 11.62
CA ARG A 81 -0.02 -9.99 10.39
C ARG A 81 -1.37 -10.65 10.11
N PRO A 82 -1.66 -11.01 8.86
CA PRO A 82 -2.90 -11.73 8.50
C PRO A 82 -3.10 -13.01 9.31
N ASP A 83 -2.03 -13.74 9.65
CA ASP A 83 -2.12 -14.95 10.47
C ASP A 83 -2.57 -14.66 11.91
N THR A 84 -2.29 -13.49 12.45
CA THR A 84 -2.72 -13.05 13.78
C THR A 84 -4.16 -12.56 13.78
N ILE A 85 -4.53 -11.75 12.76
CA ILE A 85 -5.88 -11.17 12.66
C ILE A 85 -6.87 -12.08 11.90
N LYS A 86 -6.42 -13.20 11.34
CA LYS A 86 -7.20 -14.18 10.54
C LYS A 86 -7.96 -13.58 9.37
N VAL A 87 -7.45 -12.50 8.79
CA VAL A 87 -8.04 -11.84 7.62
C VAL A 87 -7.23 -12.20 6.38
N TYR A 88 -7.84 -13.01 5.48
CA TYR A 88 -7.21 -13.49 4.25
C TYR A 88 -8.03 -13.19 3.00
N ASP A 89 -9.22 -12.59 3.18
CA ASP A 89 -10.21 -12.29 2.14
C ASP A 89 -10.77 -10.86 2.30
N LEU A 90 -11.80 -10.53 1.52
CA LEU A 90 -12.46 -9.23 1.55
C LEU A 90 -13.64 -9.12 2.51
N ASP A 91 -14.06 -10.23 3.11
CA ASP A 91 -15.34 -10.34 3.80
C ASP A 91 -15.22 -10.40 5.33
N ARG A 92 -14.04 -10.78 5.86
CA ARG A 92 -13.81 -10.91 7.31
C ARG A 92 -13.29 -9.60 7.90
N HIS A 93 -13.93 -9.15 8.97
CA HIS A 93 -13.44 -8.00 9.73
C HIS A 93 -12.40 -8.44 10.78
N PHE A 94 -11.32 -7.66 10.97
CA PHE A 94 -10.28 -8.01 11.95
C PHE A 94 -10.80 -8.04 13.40
N ARG A 95 -11.85 -7.27 13.70
CA ARG A 95 -12.48 -7.25 15.03
C ARG A 95 -13.13 -8.58 15.43
N ASP A 96 -13.46 -9.43 14.46
CA ASP A 96 -14.03 -10.76 14.74
C ASP A 96 -13.03 -11.67 15.47
N GLU A 97 -11.72 -11.49 15.17
CA GLU A 97 -10.64 -12.29 15.79
C GLU A 97 -9.91 -11.53 16.91
N VAL A 98 -9.70 -10.22 16.70
CA VAL A 98 -8.96 -9.37 17.64
C VAL A 98 -9.78 -8.16 18.10
N PRO A 99 -10.92 -8.36 18.79
CA PRO A 99 -11.89 -7.30 19.11
C PRO A 99 -11.29 -6.16 19.95
N LYS A 100 -10.25 -6.46 20.73
CA LYS A 100 -9.56 -5.50 21.61
C LYS A 100 -8.30 -4.89 20.97
N ALA A 101 -8.02 -5.15 19.69
CA ALA A 101 -6.90 -4.53 18.99
C ALA A 101 -7.02 -3.00 19.03
N VAL A 102 -5.92 -2.35 19.31
CA VAL A 102 -5.84 -0.87 19.28
C VAL A 102 -5.29 -0.47 17.93
N THR A 103 -6.11 0.18 17.13
CA THR A 103 -5.68 0.61 15.79
C THR A 103 -4.73 1.80 15.86
N LEU A 104 -4.00 2.03 14.77
CA LEU A 104 -3.05 3.12 14.63
C LEU A 104 -3.70 4.47 15.00
N SER A 105 -4.82 4.81 14.37
CA SER A 105 -5.56 6.03 14.66
C SER A 105 -6.08 6.10 16.10
N GLN A 106 -6.53 4.98 16.68
CA GLN A 106 -6.90 4.91 18.09
C GLN A 106 -5.74 5.22 19.03
N THR A 107 -4.51 4.79 18.69
CA THR A 107 -3.33 5.14 19.49
C THR A 107 -3.09 6.64 19.49
N PHE A 108 -3.23 7.30 18.36
CA PHE A 108 -3.16 8.76 18.29
C PHE A 108 -4.25 9.42 19.10
N MET A 109 -5.51 8.99 18.95
CA MET A 109 -6.65 9.55 19.73
C MET A 109 -6.47 9.42 21.25
N ARG A 110 -5.99 8.26 21.72
CA ARG A 110 -5.72 8.02 23.15
C ARG A 110 -4.62 8.91 23.71
N ASN A 111 -3.81 9.51 22.85
CA ASN A 111 -2.72 10.41 23.22
C ASN A 111 -3.02 11.89 22.90
N GLY A 112 -4.27 12.23 22.57
CA GLY A 112 -4.72 13.60 22.41
C GLY A 112 -4.52 14.18 21.01
N TRP A 113 -4.62 13.35 19.97
CA TRP A 113 -4.83 13.77 18.59
C TRP A 113 -6.30 13.64 18.21
N TRP A 114 -6.79 14.54 17.39
CA TRP A 114 -8.00 14.25 16.63
C TRP A 114 -7.68 13.28 15.51
N ALA A 115 -8.52 12.28 15.27
CA ALA A 115 -8.37 11.37 14.14
C ALA A 115 -9.61 11.36 13.26
N GLY A 116 -9.41 11.58 11.96
CA GLY A 116 -10.49 11.49 10.98
C GLY A 116 -10.00 10.83 9.69
N ARG A 117 -10.94 10.42 8.85
CA ARG A 117 -10.66 9.92 7.51
C ARG A 117 -11.59 10.50 6.45
N VAL A 118 -11.05 10.59 5.24
CA VAL A 118 -11.80 10.87 4.02
C VAL A 118 -11.53 9.75 3.01
N GLY A 119 -12.56 9.07 2.51
CA GLY A 119 -12.43 7.98 1.54
C GLY A 119 -11.89 6.67 2.11
N LYS A 120 -11.19 5.90 1.29
CA LYS A 120 -10.86 4.48 1.51
C LYS A 120 -9.60 4.26 2.35
N ILE A 121 -9.73 4.16 3.68
CA ILE A 121 -8.64 3.70 4.56
C ILE A 121 -8.77 2.21 4.85
N TYR A 122 -9.91 1.73 5.32
CA TYR A 122 -10.26 0.31 5.37
C TYR A 122 -10.82 -0.17 4.02
N HIS A 123 -11.30 -1.39 3.94
CA HIS A 123 -11.75 -1.97 2.68
C HIS A 123 -13.10 -1.39 2.20
N TYR A 124 -13.19 -1.21 0.89
CA TYR A 124 -14.42 -0.87 0.17
C TYR A 124 -14.56 -1.76 -1.06
N ASN A 125 -15.76 -2.23 -1.33
CA ASN A 125 -16.10 -2.85 -2.60
C ASN A 125 -16.23 -1.77 -3.67
N VAL A 126 -15.17 -1.56 -4.47
CA VAL A 126 -15.13 -0.51 -5.51
C VAL A 126 -15.75 -1.06 -6.80
N PRO A 127 -16.62 -0.33 -7.47
CA PRO A 127 -17.17 0.98 -7.13
C PRO A 127 -18.43 0.93 -6.25
N ALA A 128 -18.93 -0.25 -5.88
CA ALA A 128 -20.25 -0.42 -5.25
C ALA A 128 -20.41 0.36 -3.94
N SER A 129 -19.35 0.40 -3.11
CA SER A 129 -19.38 1.04 -1.79
C SER A 129 -18.91 2.51 -1.80
N ILE A 130 -18.63 3.12 -2.96
CA ILE A 130 -18.30 4.55 -3.05
C ILE A 130 -19.48 5.38 -2.54
N GLY A 131 -19.21 6.32 -1.63
CA GLY A 131 -20.24 7.16 -0.99
C GLY A 131 -20.90 6.53 0.26
N THR A 132 -20.38 5.40 0.74
CA THR A 132 -20.81 4.72 1.96
C THR A 132 -19.65 4.59 2.96
N ASP A 133 -19.90 4.03 4.16
CA ASP A 133 -18.82 3.75 5.12
C ASP A 133 -17.93 2.56 4.70
N GLY A 134 -18.32 1.77 3.71
CA GLY A 134 -17.57 0.59 3.28
C GLY A 134 -17.47 -0.46 4.39
N PHE A 135 -16.32 -1.10 4.49
CA PHE A 135 -16.01 -2.09 5.53
C PHE A 135 -15.09 -1.48 6.59
N ASP A 136 -15.57 -0.36 7.18
CA ASP A 136 -14.82 0.51 8.10
C ASP A 136 -14.72 -0.05 9.52
N ASP A 137 -13.89 0.59 10.35
CA ASP A 137 -13.81 0.41 11.81
C ASP A 137 -14.22 1.72 12.52
N PRO A 138 -15.50 1.93 12.83
CA PRO A 138 -15.97 3.18 13.42
C PRO A 138 -15.19 3.63 14.67
N PRO A 139 -14.76 2.73 15.60
CA PRO A 139 -13.96 3.15 16.75
C PRO A 139 -12.62 3.78 16.42
N SER A 140 -12.13 3.62 15.19
CA SER A 140 -10.86 4.19 14.72
C SER A 140 -10.92 5.70 14.44
N TRP A 141 -12.11 6.32 14.43
CA TRP A 141 -12.29 7.68 13.94
C TRP A 141 -13.20 8.53 14.80
N LYS A 142 -12.90 9.83 14.91
CA LYS A 142 -13.80 10.87 15.41
C LYS A 142 -14.74 11.37 14.32
N GLN A 143 -14.27 11.35 13.08
CA GLN A 143 -15.04 11.84 11.93
C GLN A 143 -14.67 11.04 10.68
N THR A 144 -15.70 10.71 9.89
CA THR A 144 -15.54 10.05 8.59
C THR A 144 -16.28 10.85 7.52
N VAL A 145 -15.67 10.93 6.32
CA VAL A 145 -16.28 11.60 5.16
C VAL A 145 -16.18 10.65 3.97
N ASN A 146 -17.31 10.39 3.33
CA ASN A 146 -17.42 9.44 2.21
C ASN A 146 -17.94 10.16 0.95
N PRO A 147 -17.10 10.87 0.21
CA PRO A 147 -17.52 11.55 -1.01
C PRO A 147 -18.02 10.56 -2.06
N LYS A 148 -18.93 11.05 -2.89
CA LYS A 148 -19.48 10.32 -4.03
C LYS A 148 -19.55 11.28 -5.20
N GLY A 149 -18.64 11.13 -6.12
CA GLY A 149 -18.50 11.99 -7.28
C GLY A 149 -19.20 11.44 -8.53
N ARG A 150 -18.93 12.12 -9.63
CA ARG A 150 -19.49 11.85 -10.95
C ARG A 150 -19.08 10.48 -11.47
N ASP A 151 -17.87 10.01 -11.19
CA ASP A 151 -17.40 8.66 -11.55
C ASP A 151 -18.28 7.54 -11.00
N LYS A 152 -19.07 7.81 -9.95
CA LYS A 152 -20.07 6.87 -9.43
C LYS A 152 -21.44 7.06 -10.11
N THR A 153 -21.86 8.29 -10.39
CA THR A 153 -23.15 8.54 -11.07
C THR A 153 -23.11 8.14 -12.54
N ASP A 154 -21.97 8.28 -13.20
CA ASP A 154 -21.71 7.93 -14.59
C ASP A 154 -21.24 6.47 -14.77
N GLU A 155 -21.39 5.63 -13.74
CA GLU A 155 -20.94 4.23 -13.73
C GLU A 155 -21.47 3.40 -14.91
N HIS A 156 -22.66 3.73 -15.40
CA HIS A 156 -23.29 3.11 -16.55
C HIS A 156 -22.57 3.36 -17.90
N LEU A 157 -21.66 4.35 -17.96
CA LEU A 157 -20.84 4.67 -19.13
C LEU A 157 -19.51 3.90 -19.15
N ILE A 158 -19.19 3.15 -18.10
CA ILE A 158 -17.93 2.43 -17.99
C ILE A 158 -17.87 1.32 -19.03
N PHE A 159 -16.85 1.36 -19.89
CA PHE A 159 -16.53 0.24 -20.76
C PHE A 159 -15.99 -0.93 -19.94
N ASN A 160 -16.55 -2.12 -20.15
CA ASN A 160 -16.10 -3.37 -19.55
C ASN A 160 -15.55 -4.30 -20.63
N ALA A 161 -14.23 -4.57 -20.60
CA ALA A 161 -13.60 -5.48 -21.58
C ALA A 161 -14.04 -6.95 -21.39
N GLU A 162 -14.59 -7.30 -20.23
CA GLU A 162 -15.06 -8.64 -19.87
C GLU A 162 -16.52 -8.57 -19.39
N PRO A 163 -17.52 -8.43 -20.28
CA PRO A 163 -18.93 -8.15 -19.90
C PRO A 163 -19.57 -9.20 -18.99
N HIS A 164 -19.02 -10.43 -18.96
CA HIS A 164 -19.48 -11.52 -18.09
C HIS A 164 -18.96 -11.39 -16.64
N ARG A 165 -18.06 -10.43 -16.36
CA ARG A 165 -17.51 -10.13 -15.04
C ARG A 165 -17.99 -8.76 -14.55
N LYS A 166 -17.97 -8.59 -13.21
CA LYS A 166 -18.21 -7.27 -12.62
C LYS A 166 -17.09 -6.30 -13.02
N ILE A 167 -17.43 -5.04 -13.24
CA ILE A 167 -16.45 -3.98 -13.59
C ILE A 167 -15.32 -3.82 -12.55
N SER A 168 -15.54 -4.22 -11.32
CA SER A 168 -14.52 -4.26 -10.25
C SER A 168 -13.49 -5.38 -10.39
N GLY A 169 -13.80 -6.42 -11.13
CA GLY A 169 -12.93 -7.59 -11.33
C GLY A 169 -12.47 -7.78 -12.77
N ALA A 170 -12.91 -6.92 -13.68
CA ALA A 170 -12.55 -6.89 -15.09
C ALA A 170 -11.60 -5.75 -15.41
N LEU A 171 -10.96 -5.77 -16.58
CA LEU A 171 -10.33 -4.58 -17.14
C LEU A 171 -11.44 -3.67 -17.66
N SER A 172 -11.70 -2.59 -16.95
CA SER A 172 -12.80 -1.67 -17.22
C SER A 172 -12.37 -0.23 -17.01
N TRP A 173 -12.87 0.70 -17.83
CA TRP A 173 -12.42 2.10 -17.76
C TRP A 173 -13.44 3.09 -18.30
N LEU A 174 -13.24 4.36 -17.93
CA LEU A 174 -13.98 5.49 -18.45
C LEU A 174 -13.08 6.73 -18.51
N ALA A 175 -12.92 7.32 -19.68
CA ALA A 175 -12.44 8.69 -19.84
C ALA A 175 -13.60 9.64 -19.53
N ALA A 176 -13.72 10.04 -18.25
CA ALA A 176 -14.87 10.76 -17.74
C ALA A 176 -14.90 12.21 -18.20
N GLU A 177 -16.11 12.75 -18.34
CA GLU A 177 -16.33 14.18 -18.49
C GLU A 177 -16.17 14.90 -17.16
N GLY A 178 -16.06 16.21 -17.19
CA GLY A 178 -16.00 17.09 -16.02
C GLY A 178 -14.60 17.33 -15.48
N THR A 179 -14.55 17.99 -14.34
CA THR A 179 -13.32 18.42 -13.66
C THR A 179 -12.82 17.37 -12.67
N ASP A 180 -11.64 17.60 -12.09
CA ASP A 180 -11.10 16.75 -11.02
C ASP A 180 -12.02 16.78 -9.80
N GLU A 181 -12.53 17.95 -9.44
CA GLU A 181 -13.36 18.19 -8.26
C GLU A 181 -14.74 17.52 -8.34
N GLU A 182 -15.21 17.21 -9.55
CA GLU A 182 -16.46 16.46 -9.77
C GLU A 182 -16.29 14.95 -9.59
N GLN A 183 -15.06 14.44 -9.64
CA GLN A 183 -14.77 13.02 -9.43
C GLN A 183 -14.60 12.71 -7.93
N THR A 184 -14.87 11.48 -7.51
CA THR A 184 -14.79 11.06 -6.11
C THR A 184 -13.43 11.37 -5.49
N ASP A 185 -12.32 11.04 -6.14
CA ASP A 185 -10.98 11.26 -5.58
C ASP A 185 -10.62 12.76 -5.51
N GLY A 186 -11.12 13.57 -6.43
CA GLY A 186 -11.00 15.02 -6.34
C GLY A 186 -11.79 15.63 -5.18
N MET A 187 -13.00 15.10 -4.93
CA MET A 187 -13.80 15.46 -3.76
C MET A 187 -13.11 15.02 -2.45
N ILE A 188 -12.49 13.83 -2.42
CA ILE A 188 -11.70 13.36 -1.28
C ILE A 188 -10.60 14.35 -0.93
N ALA A 189 -9.82 14.81 -1.92
CA ALA A 189 -8.80 15.82 -1.70
C ALA A 189 -9.38 17.13 -1.17
N THR A 190 -10.50 17.58 -1.73
CA THR A 190 -11.20 18.82 -1.29
C THR A 190 -11.65 18.72 0.17
N GLU A 191 -12.30 17.64 0.58
CA GLU A 191 -12.75 17.46 1.96
C GLU A 191 -11.60 17.29 2.95
N ALA A 192 -10.53 16.59 2.56
CA ALA A 192 -9.32 16.48 3.38
C ALA A 192 -8.67 17.86 3.62
N ILE A 193 -8.61 18.71 2.60
CA ILE A 193 -8.09 20.09 2.70
C ILE A 193 -8.95 20.93 3.66
N LYS A 194 -10.27 20.82 3.58
CA LYS A 194 -11.19 21.50 4.52
C LYS A 194 -10.93 21.06 5.97
N LEU A 195 -10.78 19.75 6.22
CA LEU A 195 -10.48 19.23 7.55
C LEU A 195 -9.13 19.72 8.07
N MET A 196 -8.08 19.74 7.24
CA MET A 196 -6.78 20.30 7.63
C MET A 196 -6.89 21.77 8.03
N ALA A 197 -7.65 22.58 7.29
CA ALA A 197 -7.86 23.99 7.60
C ALA A 197 -8.61 24.20 8.93
N VAL A 198 -9.64 23.37 9.19
CA VAL A 198 -10.37 23.40 10.49
C VAL A 198 -9.41 23.06 11.63
N LYS A 199 -8.65 21.96 11.54
CA LYS A 199 -7.76 21.51 12.61
C LYS A 199 -6.58 22.48 12.85
N ARG A 200 -6.08 23.13 11.82
CA ARG A 200 -5.10 24.22 11.95
C ARG A 200 -5.66 25.37 12.81
N ASN A 201 -6.91 25.76 12.56
CA ASN A 201 -7.57 26.84 13.31
C ASN A 201 -7.85 26.43 14.76
N ASP A 202 -8.26 25.18 14.99
CA ASP A 202 -8.47 24.61 16.34
C ASP A 202 -7.16 24.44 17.13
N LYS A 203 -6.01 24.53 16.48
CA LYS A 203 -4.66 24.22 17.04
C LYS A 203 -4.59 22.81 17.64
N GLU A 204 -5.41 21.89 17.13
CA GLU A 204 -5.48 20.50 17.58
C GLU A 204 -4.62 19.61 16.66
N PRO A 205 -3.66 18.84 17.19
CA PRO A 205 -2.89 17.92 16.36
C PRO A 205 -3.81 16.86 15.78
N PHE A 206 -3.61 16.49 14.51
CA PHE A 206 -4.47 15.55 13.81
C PHE A 206 -3.74 14.33 13.28
N PHE A 207 -4.45 13.22 13.20
CA PHE A 207 -4.20 12.06 12.36
C PHE A 207 -5.28 12.02 11.28
N LEU A 208 -4.95 12.41 10.06
CA LEU A 208 -5.89 12.45 8.94
C LEU A 208 -5.58 11.36 7.93
N GLY A 209 -6.44 10.34 7.85
CA GLY A 209 -6.42 9.35 6.78
C GLY A 209 -7.09 9.88 5.52
N VAL A 210 -6.38 9.86 4.40
CA VAL A 210 -6.91 10.24 3.08
C VAL A 210 -6.74 9.04 2.15
N GLY A 211 -7.85 8.42 1.76
CA GLY A 211 -7.85 7.20 0.97
C GLY A 211 -8.46 7.38 -0.41
N PHE A 212 -7.61 7.33 -1.44
CA PHE A 212 -8.04 7.40 -2.83
C PHE A 212 -8.45 6.03 -3.36
N PHE A 213 -9.46 6.01 -4.24
CA PHE A 213 -9.95 4.78 -4.87
C PHE A 213 -9.17 4.40 -6.13
N ARG A 214 -8.65 5.39 -6.89
CA ARG A 214 -7.87 5.12 -8.08
C ARG A 214 -6.40 4.89 -7.72
N PRO A 215 -5.70 4.04 -8.50
CA PRO A 215 -6.08 3.41 -9.78
C PRO A 215 -6.85 2.06 -9.70
N HIS A 216 -7.57 1.71 -8.64
CA HIS A 216 -8.41 0.50 -8.63
C HIS A 216 -9.42 0.50 -9.77
N THR A 217 -9.68 -0.66 -10.37
CA THR A 217 -10.73 -0.83 -11.39
C THR A 217 -12.13 -0.50 -10.83
N PRO A 218 -13.01 0.09 -11.64
CA PRO A 218 -12.81 0.60 -12.99
C PRO A 218 -11.85 1.79 -13.04
N TYR A 219 -11.00 1.87 -14.06
CA TYR A 219 -10.06 2.98 -14.22
C TYR A 219 -10.79 4.22 -14.74
N VAL A 220 -11.19 5.10 -13.85
CA VAL A 220 -11.94 6.32 -14.20
C VAL A 220 -11.13 7.56 -13.88
N ALA A 221 -10.91 8.40 -14.87
CA ALA A 221 -10.27 9.70 -14.72
C ALA A 221 -10.82 10.70 -15.76
N PRO A 222 -10.75 12.00 -15.51
CA PRO A 222 -11.08 13.02 -16.50
C PRO A 222 -10.32 12.83 -17.82
N LYS A 223 -10.94 13.10 -18.95
CA LYS A 223 -10.40 12.92 -20.32
C LYS A 223 -9.02 13.51 -20.52
N LYS A 224 -8.71 14.64 -19.86
CA LYS A 224 -7.41 15.31 -19.96
C LYS A 224 -6.24 14.40 -19.57
N TYR A 225 -6.44 13.46 -18.63
CA TYR A 225 -5.40 12.52 -18.22
C TYR A 225 -5.20 11.41 -19.24
N PHE A 226 -6.26 10.95 -19.91
CA PHE A 226 -6.12 9.99 -21.02
C PHE A 226 -5.32 10.60 -22.19
N ALA A 227 -5.53 11.88 -22.49
CA ALA A 227 -4.78 12.60 -23.52
C ALA A 227 -3.28 12.69 -23.23
N MET A 228 -2.86 12.57 -21.97
CA MET A 228 -1.44 12.54 -21.60
C MET A 228 -0.71 11.27 -22.07
N TYR A 229 -1.43 10.20 -22.42
CA TYR A 229 -0.89 8.87 -22.71
C TYR A 229 -1.35 8.38 -24.09
N PRO A 230 -0.71 8.79 -25.19
CA PRO A 230 -1.07 8.33 -26.54
C PRO A 230 -1.00 6.80 -26.63
N LEU A 231 -2.03 6.17 -27.17
CA LEU A 231 -2.13 4.71 -27.24
C LEU A 231 -0.98 4.05 -28.01
N LYS A 232 -0.41 4.77 -28.99
CA LYS A 232 0.76 4.32 -29.75
C LYS A 232 2.02 4.11 -28.88
N ASP A 233 2.10 4.79 -27.73
CA ASP A 233 3.23 4.73 -26.81
C ASP A 233 3.05 3.67 -25.72
N MET A 234 1.83 3.13 -25.57
CA MET A 234 1.56 2.06 -24.61
C MET A 234 2.15 0.74 -25.09
N ARG A 235 3.00 0.13 -24.26
CA ARG A 235 3.65 -1.16 -24.50
C ARG A 235 3.30 -2.13 -23.39
N LEU A 236 2.85 -3.32 -23.73
CA LEU A 236 2.70 -4.40 -22.76
C LEU A 236 4.10 -4.81 -22.25
N PRO A 237 4.21 -5.19 -20.97
CA PRO A 237 5.47 -5.70 -20.43
C PRO A 237 6.02 -6.86 -21.24
N TYR A 238 7.34 -6.90 -21.35
CA TYR A 238 8.03 -8.05 -21.92
C TYR A 238 7.90 -9.27 -21.02
N ALA A 239 7.68 -10.41 -21.62
CA ALA A 239 7.87 -11.72 -21.01
C ALA A 239 8.56 -12.65 -22.00
N PRO A 240 9.53 -13.47 -21.59
CA PRO A 240 10.16 -14.45 -22.46
C PRO A 240 9.17 -15.53 -22.90
N LYS A 241 9.44 -16.18 -24.02
CA LYS A 241 8.65 -17.35 -24.44
C LYS A 241 8.77 -18.45 -23.39
N GLY A 242 7.64 -19.01 -22.93
CA GLY A 242 7.62 -20.05 -21.92
C GLY A 242 7.74 -19.57 -20.47
N ASP A 243 7.71 -18.26 -20.22
CA ASP A 243 7.78 -17.67 -18.89
C ASP A 243 6.80 -18.31 -17.87
N ARG A 244 5.65 -18.79 -18.33
CA ARG A 244 4.63 -19.39 -17.46
C ARG A 244 4.81 -20.90 -17.24
N ASP A 245 5.75 -21.55 -17.94
CA ASP A 245 5.87 -23.02 -17.95
C ASP A 245 6.52 -23.56 -16.67
N ASP A 246 7.31 -22.74 -15.99
CA ASP A 246 8.00 -23.10 -14.74
C ASP A 246 7.30 -22.59 -13.47
N ILE A 247 6.19 -21.88 -13.63
CA ILE A 247 5.40 -21.31 -12.53
C ILE A 247 4.38 -22.33 -12.01
N PRO A 248 4.36 -22.64 -10.69
CA PRO A 248 3.35 -23.54 -10.13
C PRO A 248 1.91 -23.03 -10.34
N THR A 249 0.96 -23.95 -10.60
CA THR A 249 -0.45 -23.59 -10.79
C THR A 249 -1.02 -22.72 -9.65
N ALA A 250 -0.61 -22.95 -8.41
CA ALA A 250 -1.04 -22.19 -7.25
C ALA A 250 -0.53 -20.73 -7.26
N ALA A 251 0.55 -20.42 -7.99
CA ALA A 251 1.07 -19.06 -8.10
C ALA A 251 0.15 -18.14 -8.88
N PHE A 252 -0.60 -18.67 -9.84
CA PHE A 252 -1.59 -17.90 -10.61
C PHE A 252 -2.83 -17.58 -9.76
N ALA A 253 -3.22 -16.31 -9.74
CA ALA A 253 -4.45 -15.90 -9.08
C ALA A 253 -5.68 -16.56 -9.73
N HIS A 254 -6.63 -17.01 -8.92
CA HIS A 254 -7.86 -17.66 -9.39
C HIS A 254 -8.73 -16.76 -10.28
N ASN A 255 -8.65 -15.44 -10.08
CA ASN A 255 -9.34 -14.45 -10.89
C ASN A 255 -8.59 -14.03 -12.17
N ASN A 256 -7.42 -14.62 -12.43
CA ASN A 256 -6.59 -14.38 -13.61
C ASN A 256 -6.14 -15.73 -14.23
N PRO A 257 -7.11 -16.57 -14.67
CA PRO A 257 -6.85 -17.95 -15.02
C PRO A 257 -6.12 -18.13 -16.35
N VAL A 258 -6.22 -17.15 -17.25
CA VAL A 258 -5.66 -17.18 -18.60
C VAL A 258 -4.90 -15.90 -18.92
N PRO A 259 -3.88 -15.96 -19.78
CA PRO A 259 -3.14 -14.79 -20.23
C PRO A 259 -4.06 -13.67 -20.73
N HIS A 260 -3.85 -12.45 -20.23
CA HIS A 260 -4.59 -11.24 -20.63
C HIS A 260 -6.12 -11.38 -20.60
N TYR A 261 -6.68 -12.33 -19.84
CA TYR A 261 -8.11 -12.70 -19.86
C TYR A 261 -8.62 -13.08 -21.27
N SER A 262 -7.73 -13.58 -22.14
CA SER A 262 -7.97 -13.82 -23.57
C SER A 262 -8.31 -12.55 -24.38
N LEU A 263 -8.03 -11.37 -23.89
CA LEU A 263 -8.22 -10.10 -24.59
C LEU A 263 -7.10 -9.86 -25.61
N ASP A 264 -7.43 -9.15 -26.68
CA ASP A 264 -6.45 -8.74 -27.68
C ASP A 264 -5.49 -7.65 -27.18
N ALA A 265 -4.34 -7.53 -27.84
CA ALA A 265 -3.29 -6.60 -27.43
C ALA A 265 -3.72 -5.12 -27.48
N LEU A 266 -4.67 -4.75 -28.34
CA LEU A 266 -5.19 -3.38 -28.43
C LEU A 266 -6.02 -3.05 -27.18
N THR A 267 -6.91 -3.95 -26.78
CA THR A 267 -7.73 -3.85 -25.57
C THR A 267 -6.85 -3.78 -24.33
N CYS A 268 -5.82 -4.62 -24.22
CA CYS A 268 -4.85 -4.56 -23.12
C CYS A 268 -4.08 -3.23 -23.08
N ARG A 269 -3.68 -2.67 -24.23
CA ARG A 269 -3.02 -1.35 -24.27
C ARG A 269 -3.96 -0.21 -23.88
N LYS A 270 -5.26 -0.30 -24.20
CA LYS A 270 -6.28 0.66 -23.73
C LYS A 270 -6.46 0.60 -22.21
N ALA A 271 -6.46 -0.61 -21.64
CA ALA A 271 -6.50 -0.78 -20.19
C ALA A 271 -5.25 -0.18 -19.52
N LEU A 272 -4.08 -0.38 -20.10
CA LEU A 272 -2.82 0.20 -19.64
C LEU A 272 -2.84 1.75 -19.69
N GLN A 273 -3.31 2.32 -20.82
CA GLN A 273 -3.53 3.76 -20.95
C GLN A 273 -4.44 4.30 -19.86
N ALA A 274 -5.55 3.61 -19.60
CA ALA A 274 -6.52 3.99 -18.58
C ALA A 274 -5.92 3.94 -17.17
N TYR A 275 -5.10 2.91 -16.87
CA TYR A 275 -4.38 2.82 -15.60
C TYR A 275 -3.45 4.02 -15.39
N TYR A 276 -2.60 4.35 -16.37
CA TYR A 276 -1.69 5.52 -16.28
C TYR A 276 -2.46 6.85 -16.21
N ALA A 277 -3.59 6.97 -16.89
CA ALA A 277 -4.46 8.14 -16.80
C ALA A 277 -4.98 8.34 -15.37
N THR A 278 -5.48 7.26 -14.73
CA THR A 278 -5.93 7.33 -13.33
C THR A 278 -4.80 7.58 -12.35
N LEU A 279 -3.60 7.08 -12.65
CA LEU A 279 -2.40 7.34 -11.87
C LEU A 279 -2.04 8.83 -11.85
N SER A 280 -2.01 9.50 -13.02
CA SER A 280 -1.78 10.96 -13.10
C SER A 280 -2.89 11.77 -12.45
N PHE A 281 -4.12 11.29 -12.52
CA PHE A 281 -5.25 11.92 -11.83
C PHE A 281 -5.07 11.91 -10.31
N VAL A 282 -4.70 10.78 -9.72
CA VAL A 282 -4.43 10.67 -8.28
C VAL A 282 -3.18 11.46 -7.89
N ASP A 283 -2.13 11.45 -8.71
CA ASP A 283 -0.94 12.27 -8.51
C ASP A 283 -1.29 13.77 -8.36
N ALA A 284 -2.20 14.27 -9.20
CA ALA A 284 -2.68 15.65 -9.09
C ALA A 284 -3.41 15.89 -7.76
N GLN A 285 -4.18 14.92 -7.25
CA GLN A 285 -4.86 15.06 -5.96
C GLN A 285 -3.86 15.04 -4.79
N VAL A 286 -2.81 14.22 -4.85
CA VAL A 286 -1.69 14.27 -3.89
C VAL A 286 -1.04 15.65 -3.93
N GLY A 287 -0.84 16.23 -5.12
CA GLY A 287 -0.33 17.59 -5.29
C GLY A 287 -1.17 18.66 -4.59
N ARG A 288 -2.50 18.54 -4.66
CA ARG A 288 -3.43 19.45 -3.97
C ARG A 288 -3.29 19.36 -2.45
N LEU A 289 -3.15 18.13 -1.90
CA LEU A 289 -2.93 17.93 -0.46
C LEU A 289 -1.61 18.55 0.00
N MET A 290 -0.52 18.32 -0.74
CA MET A 290 0.81 18.86 -0.40
C MET A 290 0.82 20.39 -0.47
N ALA A 291 0.24 20.99 -1.51
CA ALA A 291 0.10 22.43 -1.63
C ALA A 291 -0.77 23.04 -0.51
N ALA A 292 -1.76 22.29 -0.01
CA ALA A 292 -2.57 22.73 1.12
C ALA A 292 -1.77 22.73 2.44
N LEU A 293 -0.91 21.74 2.69
CA LEU A 293 -0.01 21.74 3.85
C LEU A 293 0.88 23.00 3.87
N GLU A 294 1.46 23.36 2.72
CA GLU A 294 2.28 24.57 2.60
C GLU A 294 1.45 25.85 2.86
N ARG A 295 0.33 25.99 2.16
CA ARG A 295 -0.55 27.18 2.29
C ARG A 295 -1.12 27.37 3.71
N LEU A 296 -1.29 26.28 4.45
CA LEU A 296 -1.83 26.29 5.81
C LEU A 296 -0.72 26.35 6.89
N ASP A 297 0.55 26.51 6.52
CA ASP A 297 1.70 26.51 7.43
C ASP A 297 1.78 25.23 8.30
N LEU A 298 1.38 24.09 7.72
CA LEU A 298 1.38 22.77 8.40
C LEU A 298 2.53 21.87 7.97
N ALA A 299 3.23 22.23 6.88
CA ALA A 299 4.20 21.35 6.23
C ALA A 299 5.36 20.94 7.14
N ASP A 300 5.88 21.88 7.95
CA ASP A 300 7.04 21.67 8.81
C ASP A 300 6.74 20.87 10.10
N ASN A 301 5.46 20.72 10.43
CA ASN A 301 5.01 19.94 11.60
C ASN A 301 4.09 18.79 11.22
N THR A 302 4.16 18.28 9.98
CA THR A 302 3.33 17.16 9.53
C THR A 302 4.18 16.00 9.02
N ILE A 303 3.98 14.82 9.59
CA ILE A 303 4.46 13.55 9.05
C ILE A 303 3.53 13.18 7.91
N VAL A 304 4.08 13.02 6.69
CA VAL A 304 3.33 12.57 5.53
C VAL A 304 3.74 11.15 5.19
N VAL A 305 2.77 10.25 5.12
CA VAL A 305 2.96 8.87 4.64
C VAL A 305 2.13 8.67 3.40
N LEU A 306 2.76 8.28 2.30
CA LEU A 306 2.07 7.81 1.10
C LEU A 306 2.38 6.33 0.92
N TRP A 307 1.35 5.53 0.79
CA TRP A 307 1.45 4.09 0.62
C TRP A 307 0.32 3.54 -0.27
N SER A 308 0.59 2.42 -0.93
CA SER A 308 -0.43 1.61 -1.57
C SER A 308 -0.76 0.41 -0.69
N ASP A 309 -1.95 -0.13 -0.77
CA ASP A 309 -2.30 -1.33 -0.01
C ASP A 309 -1.59 -2.59 -0.53
N HIS A 310 -1.33 -2.69 -1.82
CA HIS A 310 -0.51 -3.74 -2.46
C HIS A 310 0.01 -3.25 -3.80
N GLY A 311 0.90 -4.02 -4.40
CA GLY A 311 1.33 -3.83 -5.77
C GLY A 311 0.24 -4.26 -6.78
N TYR A 312 0.57 -4.18 -8.08
CA TYR A 312 -0.40 -4.44 -9.14
C TYR A 312 0.30 -4.89 -10.42
N HIS A 313 -0.23 -5.92 -11.06
CA HIS A 313 0.23 -6.38 -12.38
C HIS A 313 -0.42 -5.57 -13.50
N LEU A 314 0.37 -5.24 -14.49
CA LEU A 314 -0.01 -4.49 -15.68
C LEU A 314 0.20 -5.28 -16.99
N GLY A 315 0.17 -6.61 -16.89
CA GLY A 315 0.38 -7.54 -18.00
C GLY A 315 1.69 -8.33 -17.93
N GLU A 316 2.46 -8.23 -16.86
CA GLU A 316 3.69 -9.00 -16.63
C GLU A 316 3.40 -10.50 -16.64
N HIS A 317 4.44 -11.32 -16.70
CA HIS A 317 4.36 -12.78 -16.79
C HIS A 317 3.38 -13.25 -17.87
N ASN A 318 3.55 -12.66 -19.07
CA ASN A 318 2.70 -12.96 -20.23
C ASN A 318 1.22 -12.86 -19.92
N GLY A 319 0.80 -11.72 -19.33
CA GLY A 319 -0.60 -11.36 -19.16
C GLY A 319 -1.19 -11.57 -17.78
N LEU A 320 -0.40 -11.47 -16.70
CA LEU A 320 -0.95 -11.27 -15.38
C LEU A 320 -1.46 -9.83 -15.22
N TRP A 321 -2.62 -9.67 -14.66
CA TRP A 321 -3.25 -8.39 -14.33
C TRP A 321 -3.71 -8.35 -12.89
N GLN A 322 -3.83 -7.15 -12.36
CA GLN A 322 -4.34 -6.93 -11.02
C GLN A 322 -3.36 -7.46 -9.92
N LYS A 323 -3.87 -8.11 -8.90
CA LYS A 323 -3.21 -8.47 -7.65
C LYS A 323 -3.40 -9.94 -7.31
N ARG A 324 -3.11 -10.32 -6.08
CA ARG A 324 -3.29 -11.66 -5.51
C ARG A 324 -2.23 -12.67 -5.94
N THR A 325 -1.05 -12.23 -6.37
CA THR A 325 0.12 -13.10 -6.58
C THR A 325 1.19 -12.81 -5.54
N LEU A 326 2.21 -13.67 -5.46
CA LEU A 326 3.36 -13.47 -4.58
C LEU A 326 4.59 -12.97 -5.34
N PHE A 327 4.43 -12.63 -6.64
CA PHE A 327 5.46 -11.98 -7.45
C PHE A 327 5.75 -10.55 -6.98
N GLU A 328 6.93 -10.05 -7.37
CA GLU A 328 7.41 -8.73 -6.99
C GLU A 328 6.38 -7.62 -7.31
N GLN A 329 5.71 -7.69 -8.47
CA GLN A 329 4.75 -6.69 -8.93
C GLN A 329 3.52 -6.56 -8.02
N SER A 330 3.12 -7.63 -7.35
CA SER A 330 1.96 -7.64 -6.45
C SER A 330 2.35 -7.53 -4.97
N ALA A 331 3.52 -8.04 -4.59
CA ALA A 331 4.01 -8.04 -3.22
C ALA A 331 4.72 -6.72 -2.84
N ARG A 332 5.49 -6.12 -3.76
CA ARG A 332 6.17 -4.84 -3.56
C ARG A 332 5.22 -3.67 -3.83
N THR A 333 5.27 -2.67 -2.98
CA THR A 333 4.37 -1.52 -3.03
C THR A 333 5.10 -0.20 -2.80
N PRO A 334 4.62 0.91 -3.35
CA PRO A 334 5.14 2.22 -3.00
C PRO A 334 4.96 2.53 -1.52
N LEU A 335 6.02 3.05 -0.90
CA LEU A 335 6.02 3.63 0.43
C LEU A 335 6.96 4.84 0.47
N ILE A 336 6.41 6.00 0.77
CA ILE A 336 7.18 7.24 0.95
C ILE A 336 6.80 7.83 2.30
N ILE A 337 7.80 8.16 3.12
CA ILE A 337 7.58 8.80 4.42
C ILE A 337 8.40 10.09 4.46
N ARG A 338 7.73 11.22 4.56
CA ARG A 338 8.33 12.52 4.89
C ARG A 338 8.08 12.80 6.36
N ALA A 339 9.13 12.84 7.16
CA ALA A 339 9.03 13.20 8.56
C ALA A 339 9.72 14.55 8.80
N PRO A 340 9.16 15.46 9.61
CA PRO A 340 9.81 16.72 9.95
C PRO A 340 11.22 16.51 10.46
N ASN A 341 12.19 17.27 9.91
CA ASN A 341 13.60 17.24 10.31
C ASN A 341 14.32 15.88 10.20
N ALA A 342 13.74 14.90 9.50
CA ALA A 342 14.43 13.63 9.29
C ALA A 342 15.61 13.80 8.33
N LYS A 343 16.80 13.39 8.76
CA LYS A 343 18.05 13.57 7.99
C LYS A 343 18.08 12.77 6.68
N GLY A 344 17.29 11.71 6.58
CA GLY A 344 17.16 10.88 5.39
C GLY A 344 16.21 11.44 4.32
N ASN A 345 15.47 12.51 4.61
CA ASN A 345 14.57 13.11 3.62
C ASN A 345 15.33 13.46 2.33
N GLY A 346 14.70 13.21 1.18
CA GLY A 346 15.30 13.36 -0.15
C GLY A 346 16.14 12.17 -0.61
N THR A 347 16.17 11.05 0.14
CA THR A 347 17.00 9.89 -0.19
C THR A 347 16.14 8.64 -0.39
N ALA A 348 16.59 7.76 -1.31
CA ALA A 348 16.01 6.43 -1.47
C ALA A 348 16.59 5.44 -0.44
N CYS A 349 15.75 4.56 0.08
CA CYS A 349 16.13 3.47 0.98
C CYS A 349 15.91 2.12 0.30
N ALA A 350 17.00 1.42 -0.01
CA ALA A 350 16.95 0.09 -0.62
C ALA A 350 16.81 -1.06 0.40
N ARG A 351 16.56 -0.77 1.66
CA ARG A 351 16.36 -1.78 2.70
C ARG A 351 15.00 -2.43 2.57
N ILE A 352 14.93 -3.73 2.86
CA ILE A 352 13.65 -4.45 2.87
C ILE A 352 12.87 -4.09 4.13
N VAL A 353 11.66 -3.59 3.95
CA VAL A 353 10.75 -3.20 5.02
C VAL A 353 9.36 -3.80 4.76
N GLU A 354 8.57 -3.93 5.82
CA GLU A 354 7.23 -4.50 5.77
C GLU A 354 6.17 -3.46 6.15
N PHE A 355 4.96 -3.62 5.70
CA PHE A 355 3.89 -2.67 6.01
C PHE A 355 3.44 -2.70 7.47
N VAL A 356 3.61 -3.81 8.17
CA VAL A 356 3.42 -3.85 9.63
C VAL A 356 4.40 -2.93 10.40
N ASP A 357 5.49 -2.50 9.75
CA ASP A 357 6.46 -1.55 10.31
C ASP A 357 5.92 -0.10 10.35
N ILE A 358 4.88 0.22 9.56
CA ILE A 358 4.31 1.58 9.48
C ILE A 358 3.76 2.02 10.84
N TYR A 359 3.00 1.16 11.52
CA TYR A 359 2.40 1.51 12.80
C TYR A 359 3.46 1.88 13.87
N PRO A 360 4.42 1.01 14.22
CA PRO A 360 5.45 1.37 15.21
C PRO A 360 6.33 2.54 14.75
N THR A 361 6.46 2.77 13.45
CA THR A 361 7.18 3.94 12.91
C THR A 361 6.46 5.25 13.25
N LEU A 362 5.16 5.32 12.99
CA LEU A 362 4.40 6.55 13.22
C LEU A 362 4.27 6.87 14.70
N THR A 363 4.09 5.86 15.55
CA THR A 363 4.09 6.07 17.01
C THR A 363 5.44 6.57 17.51
N ASP A 364 6.54 5.99 17.03
CA ASP A 364 7.91 6.41 17.40
C ASP A 364 8.24 7.83 16.90
N LEU A 365 7.84 8.19 15.68
CA LEU A 365 8.00 9.55 15.14
C LEU A 365 7.21 10.59 15.93
N ALA A 366 6.03 10.23 16.41
CA ALA A 366 5.18 11.09 17.25
C ALA A 366 5.58 11.09 18.74
N GLY A 367 6.65 10.37 19.12
CA GLY A 367 7.07 10.24 20.53
C GLY A 367 6.11 9.44 21.40
N LEU A 368 5.28 8.59 20.79
CA LEU A 368 4.29 7.78 21.48
C LEU A 368 4.86 6.40 21.80
N LYS A 369 4.38 5.81 22.90
CA LYS A 369 4.62 4.39 23.19
C LYS A 369 3.66 3.53 22.37
N ASN A 370 4.14 2.37 21.92
CA ASN A 370 3.27 1.38 21.33
C ASN A 370 2.17 0.98 22.33
N PRO A 371 0.94 0.72 21.85
CA PRO A 371 -0.17 0.41 22.75
C PRO A 371 0.12 -0.88 23.53
N LYS A 372 -0.20 -0.86 24.81
CA LYS A 372 -0.30 -2.07 25.63
C LYS A 372 -1.62 -2.75 25.29
N GLY A 373 -1.63 -3.60 24.30
CA GLY A 373 -2.78 -4.40 23.89
C GLY A 373 -2.62 -5.87 24.28
N PRO A 374 -3.63 -6.72 24.04
CA PRO A 374 -3.52 -8.16 24.27
C PRO A 374 -2.47 -8.83 23.36
N ILE A 375 -2.15 -8.19 22.23
CA ILE A 375 -1.18 -8.68 21.24
C ILE A 375 -0.20 -7.54 20.95
N ALA A 376 1.10 -7.82 21.02
CA ALA A 376 2.14 -6.87 20.65
C ALA A 376 2.17 -6.60 19.15
N LEU A 377 2.58 -5.39 18.75
CA LEU A 377 2.82 -5.09 17.33
C LEU A 377 3.89 -6.02 16.75
N GLU A 378 3.67 -6.49 15.53
CA GLU A 378 4.54 -7.45 14.85
C GLU A 378 5.53 -6.79 13.87
N GLY A 379 5.49 -5.47 13.76
CA GLY A 379 6.43 -4.64 13.03
C GLY A 379 7.47 -4.00 13.93
N ARG A 380 8.43 -3.31 13.32
CA ARG A 380 9.46 -2.51 13.99
C ARG A 380 9.56 -1.11 13.40
N SER A 381 10.00 -0.13 14.20
CA SER A 381 10.11 1.25 13.75
C SER A 381 11.14 1.42 12.63
N LEU A 382 10.77 2.11 11.57
CA LEU A 382 11.63 2.53 10.46
C LEU A 382 12.36 3.86 10.75
N LYS A 383 12.18 4.46 11.92
CA LYS A 383 12.84 5.72 12.30
C LYS A 383 14.37 5.70 12.14
N PRO A 384 15.10 4.59 12.42
CA PRO A 384 16.51 4.52 12.10
C PRO A 384 16.82 4.71 10.61
N LEU A 385 15.98 4.16 9.71
CA LEU A 385 16.10 4.31 8.26
C LEU A 385 15.68 5.71 7.78
N LEU A 386 14.75 6.35 8.45
CA LEU A 386 14.38 7.75 8.18
C LEU A 386 15.50 8.71 8.61
N LYS A 387 16.30 8.34 9.61
CA LYS A 387 17.50 9.08 10.02
C LYS A 387 18.69 8.82 9.09
N ASN A 388 18.89 7.57 8.70
CA ASN A 388 19.96 7.15 7.79
C ASN A 388 19.48 5.98 6.90
N PRO A 389 19.05 6.25 5.65
CA PRO A 389 18.58 5.23 4.71
C PRO A 389 19.57 4.11 4.38
N LEU A 390 20.87 4.35 4.65
CA LEU A 390 21.96 3.39 4.45
C LEU A 390 22.30 2.58 5.71
N ALA A 391 21.64 2.85 6.86
CA ALA A 391 21.94 2.14 8.11
C ALA A 391 21.88 0.62 7.94
N GLU A 392 22.59 -0.12 8.79
CA GLU A 392 22.47 -1.56 8.87
C GLU A 392 21.03 -1.95 9.20
N TRP A 393 20.50 -2.90 8.43
CA TRP A 393 19.13 -3.33 8.53
C TRP A 393 18.96 -4.76 8.08
N ASN A 394 18.82 -5.66 9.01
CA ASN A 394 18.49 -7.06 8.74
C ASN A 394 16.98 -7.19 8.46
N GLY A 395 16.58 -6.84 7.24
CA GLY A 395 15.20 -6.92 6.76
C GLY A 395 14.96 -8.15 5.91
N THR A 396 13.87 -8.81 6.20
CA THR A 396 13.20 -9.77 5.30
C THR A 396 11.72 -9.41 5.32
N ALA A 397 11.03 -9.65 4.22
CA ALA A 397 9.59 -9.43 4.15
C ALA A 397 8.87 -10.76 3.94
N ILE A 398 7.72 -10.92 4.60
CA ILE A 398 6.83 -12.06 4.41
C ILE A 398 5.52 -11.56 3.81
N THR A 399 5.20 -12.11 2.65
CA THR A 399 3.91 -11.90 1.97
C THR A 399 3.23 -13.27 1.81
N GLN A 400 1.93 -13.31 2.03
CA GLN A 400 1.15 -14.56 1.93
C GLN A 400 -0.12 -14.36 1.11
N VAL A 401 -0.70 -15.45 0.64
CA VAL A 401 -2.00 -15.41 -0.04
C VAL A 401 -2.72 -16.75 0.14
N LEU A 402 -4.03 -16.69 0.39
CA LEU A 402 -4.86 -17.88 0.42
C LEU A 402 -5.56 -18.05 -0.93
N ARG A 403 -5.31 -19.18 -1.61
CA ARG A 403 -6.05 -19.60 -2.79
C ARG A 403 -7.32 -20.33 -2.34
N PRO A 404 -8.50 -19.97 -2.84
CA PRO A 404 -9.68 -20.78 -2.64
C PRO A 404 -9.57 -22.08 -3.39
N ALA A 405 -10.35 -23.07 -2.99
CA ALA A 405 -10.55 -24.27 -3.79
C ALA A 405 -11.23 -23.91 -5.12
N ASP A 406 -10.70 -24.40 -6.22
CA ASP A 406 -11.27 -24.29 -7.57
C ASP A 406 -11.00 -25.56 -8.40
N LYS A 407 -11.33 -25.54 -9.69
CA LYS A 407 -11.08 -26.69 -10.59
C LYS A 407 -9.61 -27.07 -10.72
N ARG A 408 -8.69 -26.13 -10.48
CA ARG A 408 -7.23 -26.33 -10.57
C ARG A 408 -6.64 -26.76 -9.23
N LEU A 409 -7.25 -26.34 -8.13
CA LEU A 409 -6.81 -26.56 -6.75
C LEU A 409 -8.01 -27.12 -5.95
N PRO A 410 -8.13 -28.44 -5.76
CA PRO A 410 -9.32 -29.05 -5.14
C PRO A 410 -9.48 -28.73 -3.65
N LYS A 411 -8.46 -28.15 -3.01
CA LYS A 411 -8.48 -27.68 -1.61
C LYS A 411 -7.89 -26.28 -1.53
N PRO A 412 -8.26 -25.48 -0.52
CA PRO A 412 -7.59 -24.20 -0.28
C PRO A 412 -6.10 -24.37 -0.08
N VAL A 413 -5.31 -23.50 -0.69
CA VAL A 413 -3.83 -23.54 -0.66
C VAL A 413 -3.31 -22.21 -0.13
N MET A 414 -2.60 -22.26 1.00
CA MET A 414 -1.84 -21.11 1.49
C MET A 414 -0.49 -21.03 0.77
N GLY A 415 -0.20 -19.91 0.15
CA GLY A 415 1.12 -19.55 -0.34
C GLY A 415 1.81 -18.58 0.61
N ARG A 416 3.08 -18.80 0.90
CA ARG A 416 3.92 -17.91 1.69
C ARG A 416 5.23 -17.64 0.98
N SER A 417 5.61 -16.36 0.90
CA SER A 417 6.83 -15.91 0.26
C SER A 417 7.70 -15.17 1.27
N ILE A 418 9.00 -15.45 1.26
CA ILE A 418 10.00 -14.68 1.98
C ILE A 418 10.93 -13.99 0.99
N ARG A 419 11.07 -12.67 1.15
CA ARG A 419 11.94 -11.80 0.35
C ARG A 419 13.14 -11.36 1.19
N THR A 420 14.34 -11.64 0.68
CA THR A 420 15.63 -11.14 1.20
C THR A 420 16.23 -10.16 0.20
N VAL A 421 17.40 -9.59 0.47
CA VAL A 421 18.06 -8.64 -0.46
C VAL A 421 18.26 -9.25 -1.85
N ARG A 422 18.70 -10.52 -1.95
CA ARG A 422 18.95 -11.22 -3.21
C ARG A 422 17.84 -12.17 -3.62
N TRP A 423 17.22 -12.88 -2.69
CA TRP A 423 16.39 -14.03 -2.98
C TRP A 423 14.91 -13.79 -2.65
N ARG A 424 14.03 -14.36 -3.48
CA ARG A 424 12.64 -14.66 -3.11
C ARG A 424 12.46 -16.18 -3.11
N TYR A 425 11.95 -16.71 -2.00
CA TYR A 425 11.50 -18.09 -1.88
C TYR A 425 10.01 -18.10 -1.56
N THR A 426 9.26 -18.89 -2.30
CA THR A 426 7.81 -19.05 -2.11
C THR A 426 7.49 -20.53 -2.03
N ASP A 427 6.66 -20.93 -1.06
CA ASP A 427 6.06 -22.26 -1.04
C ASP A 427 4.54 -22.20 -1.00
N TRP A 428 3.93 -23.19 -1.60
CA TRP A 428 2.50 -23.41 -1.70
C TRP A 428 2.11 -24.68 -0.95
N ALA A 429 1.25 -24.57 0.10
CA ALA A 429 0.91 -25.66 1.00
C ALA A 429 2.16 -26.38 1.56
N GLU A 430 3.13 -25.59 2.07
CA GLU A 430 4.39 -26.14 2.62
C GLU A 430 5.20 -26.94 1.57
N GLY A 431 5.13 -26.52 0.31
CA GLY A 431 5.80 -27.15 -0.84
C GLY A 431 5.00 -28.23 -1.56
N LYS A 432 3.83 -28.65 -1.02
CA LYS A 432 3.01 -29.74 -1.61
C LYS A 432 2.32 -29.32 -2.92
N SER A 433 2.10 -28.01 -3.12
CA SER A 433 1.46 -27.44 -4.31
C SER A 433 2.41 -26.62 -5.16
N GLY A 434 3.71 -26.74 -4.94
CA GLY A 434 4.77 -26.09 -5.69
C GLY A 434 5.68 -25.23 -4.82
N VAL A 435 6.86 -24.97 -5.38
CA VAL A 435 7.91 -24.14 -4.78
C VAL A 435 8.50 -23.23 -5.85
N GLU A 436 8.87 -22.03 -5.47
CA GLU A 436 9.54 -21.06 -6.33
C GLU A 436 10.78 -20.49 -5.65
N LEU A 437 11.84 -20.30 -6.42
CA LEU A 437 13.05 -19.57 -5.99
C LEU A 437 13.52 -18.65 -7.11
N TYR A 438 13.63 -17.37 -6.82
CA TYR A 438 14.12 -16.36 -7.76
C TYR A 438 15.33 -15.62 -7.21
N ASP A 439 16.35 -15.40 -8.07
CA ASP A 439 17.55 -14.62 -7.75
C ASP A 439 17.41 -13.20 -8.29
N HIS A 440 17.00 -12.25 -7.47
CA HIS A 440 16.82 -10.87 -7.89
C HIS A 440 18.09 -10.11 -8.25
N ALA A 441 19.28 -10.70 -8.05
CA ALA A 441 20.52 -10.12 -8.55
C ALA A 441 20.71 -10.39 -10.05
N ALA A 442 20.22 -11.54 -10.55
CA ALA A 442 20.30 -11.95 -11.94
C ALA A 442 18.95 -11.81 -12.67
N ASP A 443 17.85 -12.01 -11.98
CA ASP A 443 16.49 -12.05 -12.54
C ASP A 443 15.51 -11.26 -11.66
N PRO A 444 15.53 -9.92 -11.72
CA PRO A 444 14.64 -9.08 -10.93
C PRO A 444 13.17 -9.16 -11.35
N MET A 445 12.89 -9.75 -12.53
CA MET A 445 11.54 -9.92 -13.07
C MET A 445 10.92 -11.28 -12.74
N GLU A 446 11.69 -12.17 -12.09
CA GLU A 446 11.22 -13.50 -11.66
C GLU A 446 10.78 -14.42 -12.81
N PHE A 447 11.53 -14.39 -13.95
CA PHE A 447 11.23 -15.19 -15.14
C PHE A 447 11.70 -16.64 -15.03
N ASN A 448 12.70 -16.94 -14.16
CA ASN A 448 13.30 -18.27 -14.08
C ASN A 448 13.15 -18.85 -12.68
N ASN A 449 12.29 -19.83 -12.52
CA ASN A 449 12.10 -20.56 -11.27
C ASN A 449 13.22 -21.58 -11.02
N LEU A 450 14.23 -21.19 -10.25
CA LEU A 450 15.38 -22.04 -9.92
C LEU A 450 15.02 -23.28 -9.08
N ALA A 451 13.80 -23.31 -8.49
CA ALA A 451 13.36 -24.44 -7.68
C ALA A 451 13.07 -25.71 -8.49
N LEU A 452 12.83 -25.62 -9.80
CA LEU A 452 12.54 -26.80 -10.64
C LEU A 452 13.76 -27.68 -10.87
N LYS A 453 14.93 -27.07 -11.09
CA LYS A 453 16.19 -27.77 -11.33
C LYS A 453 17.30 -27.11 -10.51
N PRO A 454 17.19 -27.21 -9.15
CA PRO A 454 18.09 -26.46 -8.29
C PRO A 454 19.51 -27.04 -8.33
N ASP A 455 20.49 -26.19 -8.56
CA ASP A 455 21.90 -26.49 -8.33
C ASP A 455 22.23 -26.58 -6.83
N PRO A 456 23.46 -26.91 -6.41
CA PRO A 456 23.82 -26.98 -5.00
C PRO A 456 23.61 -25.69 -4.20
N GLU A 457 23.86 -24.49 -4.81
CA GLU A 457 23.63 -23.20 -4.19
C GLU A 457 22.13 -22.99 -3.96
N ALA A 458 21.32 -23.15 -5.00
CA ALA A 458 19.87 -22.99 -4.92
C ALA A 458 19.24 -23.93 -3.87
N LYS A 459 19.68 -25.20 -3.80
CA LYS A 459 19.23 -26.16 -2.77
C LYS A 459 19.52 -25.66 -1.36
N ALA A 460 20.74 -25.19 -1.09
CA ALA A 460 21.14 -24.66 0.20
C ALA A 460 20.36 -23.38 0.57
N VAL A 461 20.14 -22.48 -0.42
CA VAL A 461 19.33 -21.27 -0.25
C VAL A 461 17.88 -21.62 0.09
N MET A 462 17.25 -22.53 -0.65
CA MET A 462 15.88 -22.99 -0.38
C MET A 462 15.71 -23.53 1.03
N GLN A 463 16.61 -24.41 1.48
CA GLN A 463 16.56 -24.98 2.84
C GLN A 463 16.65 -23.89 3.91
N ARG A 464 17.59 -22.93 3.74
CA ARG A 464 17.76 -21.80 4.66
C ARG A 464 16.52 -20.90 4.70
N LEU A 465 15.98 -20.52 3.54
CA LEU A 465 14.85 -19.61 3.45
C LEU A 465 13.55 -20.27 3.92
N ARG A 466 13.36 -21.54 3.64
CA ARG A 466 12.25 -22.32 4.20
C ARG A 466 12.25 -22.32 5.72
N LYS A 467 13.39 -22.65 6.34
CA LYS A 467 13.55 -22.58 7.80
C LYS A 467 13.26 -21.20 8.36
N LEU A 468 13.75 -20.16 7.69
CA LEU A 468 13.51 -18.76 8.10
C LEU A 468 12.02 -18.36 7.96
N LEU A 469 11.36 -18.82 6.90
CA LEU A 469 9.93 -18.61 6.68
C LEU A 469 9.10 -19.30 7.77
N GLU A 470 9.38 -20.55 8.07
CA GLU A 470 8.72 -21.33 9.14
C GLU A 470 8.86 -20.67 10.52
N GLN A 471 10.04 -20.14 10.84
CA GLN A 471 10.29 -19.42 12.11
C GLN A 471 9.49 -18.12 12.24
N LYS A 472 9.21 -17.45 11.12
CA LYS A 472 8.53 -16.14 11.10
C LYS A 472 7.03 -16.23 10.81
N ALA A 473 6.59 -17.25 10.10
CA ALA A 473 5.18 -17.49 9.80
C ALA A 473 4.55 -18.32 10.93
N SER A 474 3.92 -17.68 11.90
CA SER A 474 3.37 -18.32 13.09
C SER A 474 1.95 -18.90 12.94
N GLY A 475 1.37 -18.90 11.72
CA GLY A 475 -0.03 -19.26 11.53
C GLY A 475 -0.26 -20.64 10.94
N LYS A 476 -1.18 -21.44 11.50
CA LYS A 476 -1.75 -22.62 10.86
C LYS A 476 -2.70 -22.19 9.73
N VAL A 477 -2.75 -22.96 8.63
CA VAL A 477 -3.69 -22.73 7.52
C VAL A 477 -5.13 -22.71 8.08
N PRO A 478 -5.95 -21.72 7.73
CA PRO A 478 -7.34 -21.67 8.17
C PRO A 478 -8.10 -22.89 7.69
N THR A 479 -8.84 -23.54 8.60
CA THR A 479 -9.73 -24.66 8.27
C THR A 479 -11.13 -24.20 7.88
N THR A 480 -11.43 -22.90 8.02
CA THR A 480 -12.74 -22.34 7.70
C THR A 480 -12.96 -22.29 6.19
N PRO A 481 -14.08 -22.77 5.66
CA PRO A 481 -14.35 -22.74 4.24
C PRO A 481 -14.39 -21.29 3.72
N PHE A 482 -13.57 -21.00 2.72
CA PHE A 482 -13.67 -19.79 1.93
C PHE A 482 -15.01 -19.82 1.16
N ASN A 483 -15.78 -18.75 1.19
CA ASN A 483 -17.03 -18.65 0.44
C ASN A 483 -16.76 -18.05 -0.97
N PRO A 484 -16.69 -18.87 -2.03
CA PRO A 484 -16.37 -18.38 -3.37
C PRO A 484 -17.48 -17.55 -4.02
N LYS A 485 -18.69 -17.51 -3.42
CA LYS A 485 -19.86 -16.80 -4.01
C LYS A 485 -19.87 -15.30 -3.73
N ARG A 486 -18.91 -14.77 -2.96
CA ARG A 486 -18.85 -13.35 -2.58
C ARG A 486 -17.70 -12.58 -3.22
N LEU A 487 -17.09 -13.13 -4.26
CA LEU A 487 -16.06 -12.45 -5.08
C LEU A 487 -16.67 -11.70 -6.24
#